data_78e4d0eb4980c000d307875b21c02db2
#
_entry.id   78e4d0eb4980c000d307875b21c02db2
#
_cell.length_a   1.000
_cell.length_b   1.000
_cell.length_c   1.000
_cell.angle_alpha   90.00
_cell.angle_beta   90.00
_cell.angle_gamma   90.00
#
_symmetry.space_group_name_H-M   'P 1'
#
loop_
_entity.id
_entity.type
_entity.pdbx_description
1 polymer ?
#
loop_
_entity_poly.entity_id
_entity_poly.type
_entity_poly.pdbx_seq_one_letter_code
_entity_poly.pdbx_strand_id
1 'polypeptide(L)'
;VFFIYTVATVSEDRYRLCIELISFILRRKNIMMKYLQKLGRSLMLPVAVLPVASILMGIGYWIDPSGWGGGSPIAAFLISAGGAIIDNMSILFAVGVALGMSKDKDGSAALAGLVAFLVVTKLLSTGTVAQLTQVDAEAVNTAFGKISNQFIGIISGLVAASMYNRFSHVQLTPALSFFSGKRLVPIMTSFAMILVSAVLFFIWPVVYSGLVAFGTSISELGAVGAGIYGFFNRLLIPTGLHHALNSVFWFDAIDINDIGNFWASTGTPGITGRYQAGFFPVMMFGLPAAALAMYHTAKDKKKKVAGGLLLAAAVSSFFTGVTEPMEFAFVFLAPG
;
A
#
# COMPACT_ATOMS: atom_id res chain seq x y z
N VAL A 1 25.92 26.87 -52.26
CA VAL A 1 24.79 27.55 -51.53
C VAL A 1 23.68 26.58 -51.25
N PHE A 2 23.23 25.72 -52.16
CA PHE A 2 22.17 24.74 -51.96
C PHE A 2 22.51 23.66 -50.94
N PHE A 3 23.74 23.20 -50.82
CA PHE A 3 24.19 22.17 -49.90
C PHE A 3 24.23 22.66 -48.43
N ILE A 4 24.54 23.94 -48.22
CA ILE A 4 24.58 24.54 -46.89
C ILE A 4 23.14 24.76 -46.34
N TYR A 5 22.17 25.11 -47.22
CA TYR A 5 20.79 25.25 -46.84
C TYR A 5 20.15 23.90 -46.43
N THR A 6 20.46 22.81 -47.15
CA THR A 6 19.93 21.47 -46.85
C THR A 6 20.48 20.89 -45.54
N VAL A 7 21.74 21.17 -45.24
CA VAL A 7 22.35 20.75 -43.96
C VAL A 7 21.81 21.56 -42.76
N ALA A 8 21.54 22.85 -42.97
CA ALA A 8 20.97 23.72 -41.92
C ALA A 8 19.50 23.34 -41.60
N THR A 9 18.68 23.05 -42.61
CA THR A 9 17.28 22.63 -42.38
C THR A 9 17.16 21.26 -41.74
N VAL A 10 18.02 20.29 -42.09
CA VAL A 10 18.06 18.97 -41.45
C VAL A 10 18.52 19.08 -40.00
N SER A 11 19.39 20.02 -39.64
CA SER A 11 19.81 20.27 -38.25
C SER A 11 18.69 20.93 -37.43
N GLU A 12 17.93 21.82 -38.03
CA GLU A 12 16.83 22.56 -37.36
C GLU A 12 15.62 21.65 -37.08
N ASP A 13 15.25 20.79 -38.00
CA ASP A 13 14.20 19.81 -37.81
C ASP A 13 14.56 18.75 -36.74
N ARG A 14 15.80 18.31 -36.74
CA ARG A 14 16.30 17.40 -35.68
C ARG A 14 16.30 18.08 -34.31
N TYR A 15 16.66 19.35 -34.26
CA TYR A 15 16.65 20.13 -33.02
C TYR A 15 15.22 20.34 -32.50
N ARG A 16 14.27 20.67 -33.39
CA ARG A 16 12.84 20.75 -33.05
C ARG A 16 12.27 19.44 -32.55
N LEU A 17 12.57 18.33 -33.24
CA LEU A 17 12.16 17.00 -32.81
C LEU A 17 12.69 16.62 -31.45
N CYS A 18 13.97 16.93 -31.16
CA CYS A 18 14.55 16.73 -29.83
C CYS A 18 13.86 17.56 -28.74
N ILE A 19 13.56 18.84 -29.02
CA ILE A 19 12.86 19.71 -28.05
C ILE A 19 11.44 19.20 -27.82
N GLU A 20 10.72 18.79 -28.85
CA GLU A 20 9.40 18.20 -28.71
C GLU A 20 9.42 16.89 -27.93
N LEU A 21 10.39 16.02 -28.20
CA LEU A 21 10.56 14.76 -27.47
C LEU A 21 10.90 15.01 -25.99
N ILE A 22 11.81 15.92 -25.71
CA ILE A 22 12.15 16.32 -24.34
C ILE A 22 10.94 16.94 -23.64
N SER A 23 10.22 17.83 -24.29
CA SER A 23 9.02 18.46 -23.74
C SER A 23 7.92 17.44 -23.47
N PHE A 24 7.74 16.45 -24.34
CA PHE A 24 6.82 15.34 -24.17
C PHE A 24 7.20 14.44 -22.99
N ILE A 25 8.49 14.10 -22.89
CA ILE A 25 9.01 13.28 -21.77
C ILE A 25 8.84 14.03 -20.43
N LEU A 26 9.19 15.31 -20.38
CA LEU A 26 9.03 16.14 -19.20
C LEU A 26 7.55 16.30 -18.80
N ARG A 27 6.67 16.49 -19.77
CA ARG A 27 5.23 16.58 -19.55
C ARG A 27 4.66 15.26 -19.00
N ARG A 28 5.08 14.13 -19.55
CA ARG A 28 4.71 12.80 -19.06
C ARG A 28 5.23 12.54 -17.64
N LYS A 29 6.48 12.89 -17.35
CA LYS A 29 7.07 12.80 -16.01
C LYS A 29 6.28 13.64 -15.00
N ASN A 30 5.88 14.86 -15.36
CA ASN A 30 5.09 15.72 -14.50
C ASN A 30 3.67 15.19 -14.24
N ILE A 31 3.03 14.56 -15.21
CA ILE A 31 1.70 13.94 -15.05
C ILE A 31 1.79 12.73 -14.13
N MET A 32 2.76 11.86 -14.37
CA MET A 32 3.01 10.67 -13.54
C MET A 32 3.32 11.07 -12.09
N MET A 33 4.17 12.06 -11.88
CA MET A 33 4.50 12.55 -10.55
C MET A 33 3.28 13.13 -9.81
N LYS A 34 2.43 13.90 -10.51
CA LYS A 34 1.18 14.41 -9.92
C LYS A 34 0.22 13.30 -9.53
N TYR A 35 0.14 12.24 -10.35
CA TYR A 35 -0.69 11.07 -10.05
C TYR A 35 -0.16 10.33 -8.81
N LEU A 36 1.14 10.06 -8.73
CA LEU A 36 1.78 9.42 -7.58
C LEU A 36 1.61 10.25 -6.30
N GLN A 37 1.78 11.59 -6.39
CA GLN A 37 1.54 12.49 -5.26
C GLN A 37 0.07 12.47 -4.81
N LYS A 38 -0.88 12.35 -5.75
CA LYS A 38 -2.30 12.23 -5.41
C LYS A 38 -2.58 10.89 -4.72
N LEU A 39 -2.00 9.80 -5.25
CA LEU A 39 -2.09 8.47 -4.64
C LEU A 39 -1.51 8.46 -3.22
N GLY A 40 -0.30 8.98 -3.03
CA GLY A 40 0.33 9.06 -1.71
C GLY A 40 -0.54 9.81 -0.69
N ARG A 41 -1.11 10.95 -1.08
CA ARG A 41 -2.06 11.67 -0.21
C ARG A 41 -3.33 10.88 0.09
N SER A 42 -3.78 10.04 -0.84
CA SER A 42 -4.96 9.18 -0.65
C SER A 42 -4.67 8.03 0.33
N LEU A 43 -3.43 7.56 0.36
CA LEU A 43 -2.98 6.51 1.28
C LEU A 43 -2.85 7.02 2.74
N MET A 44 -2.70 8.34 2.95
CA MET A 44 -2.61 8.89 4.31
C MET A 44 -3.91 8.71 5.12
N LEU A 45 -5.07 8.64 4.46
CA LEU A 45 -6.35 8.52 5.17
C LEU A 45 -6.50 7.16 5.87
N PRO A 46 -6.33 6.00 5.21
CA PRO A 46 -6.38 4.71 5.89
C PRO A 46 -5.23 4.51 6.90
N VAL A 47 -4.06 5.09 6.65
CA VAL A 47 -2.91 5.02 7.58
C VAL A 47 -3.18 5.80 8.87
N ALA A 48 -3.98 6.85 8.84
CA ALA A 48 -4.26 7.68 10.02
C ALA A 48 -4.96 6.94 11.18
N VAL A 49 -5.55 5.77 10.95
CA VAL A 49 -6.18 4.96 12.02
C VAL A 49 -5.20 3.98 12.69
N LEU A 50 -4.05 3.70 12.06
CA LEU A 50 -3.08 2.71 12.56
C LEU A 50 -2.48 3.06 13.94
N PRO A 51 -2.20 4.33 14.29
CA PRO A 51 -1.71 4.68 15.62
C PRO A 51 -2.63 4.21 16.74
N VAL A 52 -3.95 4.32 16.56
CA VAL A 52 -4.91 3.85 17.56
C VAL A 52 -4.83 2.33 17.72
N ALA A 53 -4.80 1.61 16.62
CA ALA A 53 -4.65 0.15 16.63
C ALA A 53 -3.36 -0.29 17.34
N SER A 54 -2.23 0.34 17.00
CA SER A 54 -0.92 0.02 17.60
C SER A 54 -0.88 0.34 19.10
N ILE A 55 -1.48 1.43 19.56
CA ILE A 55 -1.56 1.77 20.98
C ILE A 55 -2.39 0.73 21.74
N LEU A 56 -3.58 0.37 21.21
CA LEU A 56 -4.44 -0.64 21.84
C LEU A 56 -3.74 -1.98 21.97
N MET A 57 -3.14 -2.47 20.88
CA MET A 57 -2.38 -3.72 20.89
C MET A 57 -1.17 -3.64 21.81
N GLY A 58 -0.40 -2.53 21.76
CA GLY A 58 0.77 -2.32 22.59
C GLY A 58 0.46 -2.34 24.08
N ILE A 59 -0.63 -1.71 24.51
CA ILE A 59 -1.10 -1.77 25.91
C ILE A 59 -1.53 -3.20 26.27
N GLY A 60 -2.25 -3.88 25.38
CA GLY A 60 -2.66 -5.26 25.60
C GLY A 60 -1.47 -6.21 25.77
N TYR A 61 -0.46 -6.13 24.92
CA TYR A 61 0.78 -6.91 25.06
C TYR A 61 1.61 -6.52 26.28
N TRP A 62 1.54 -5.26 26.71
CA TRP A 62 2.20 -4.85 27.95
C TRP A 62 1.53 -5.45 29.20
N ILE A 63 0.18 -5.58 29.18
CA ILE A 63 -0.57 -6.21 30.28
C ILE A 63 -0.33 -7.72 30.32
N ASP A 64 -0.27 -8.38 29.16
CA ASP A 64 -0.10 -9.83 29.02
C ASP A 64 0.95 -10.15 27.93
N PRO A 65 2.25 -10.03 28.24
CA PRO A 65 3.31 -10.17 27.24
C PRO A 65 3.47 -11.58 26.67
N SER A 66 3.19 -12.60 27.47
CA SER A 66 3.40 -14.01 27.09
C SER A 66 2.13 -14.72 26.67
N GLY A 67 0.99 -14.23 27.11
CA GLY A 67 -0.31 -14.91 26.89
C GLY A 67 -1.06 -14.45 25.64
N TRP A 68 -0.56 -13.46 24.92
CA TRP A 68 -1.27 -12.87 23.75
C TRP A 68 -2.71 -12.48 24.08
N GLY A 69 -2.96 -12.05 25.30
CA GLY A 69 -4.28 -11.77 25.85
C GLY A 69 -4.98 -12.98 26.48
N GLY A 70 -4.43 -14.20 26.40
CA GLY A 70 -5.03 -15.41 26.98
C GLY A 70 -5.06 -15.42 28.52
N GLY A 71 -4.13 -14.71 29.16
CA GLY A 71 -4.05 -14.57 30.61
C GLY A 71 -4.86 -13.44 31.22
N SER A 72 -5.35 -12.50 30.41
CA SER A 72 -6.09 -11.31 30.87
C SER A 72 -7.22 -10.92 29.91
N PRO A 73 -8.49 -10.89 30.37
CA PRO A 73 -9.61 -10.44 29.53
C PRO A 73 -9.46 -9.01 29.04
N ILE A 74 -8.81 -8.13 29.80
CA ILE A 74 -8.56 -6.74 29.40
C ILE A 74 -7.51 -6.70 28.28
N ALA A 75 -6.44 -7.47 28.39
CA ALA A 75 -5.43 -7.61 27.35
C ALA A 75 -6.05 -8.17 26.06
N ALA A 76 -6.82 -9.26 26.17
CA ALA A 76 -7.56 -9.85 25.04
C ALA A 76 -8.45 -8.84 24.34
N PHE A 77 -9.21 -8.04 25.09
CA PHE A 77 -10.08 -7.02 24.54
C PHE A 77 -9.30 -5.93 23.78
N LEU A 78 -8.21 -5.42 24.36
CA LEU A 78 -7.40 -4.37 23.74
C LEU A 78 -6.67 -4.90 22.48
N ILE A 79 -6.10 -6.09 22.53
CA ILE A 79 -5.44 -6.74 21.39
C ILE A 79 -6.46 -6.97 20.27
N SER A 80 -7.63 -7.50 20.60
CA SER A 80 -8.68 -7.75 19.59
C SER A 80 -9.21 -6.47 18.97
N ALA A 81 -9.38 -5.40 19.77
CA ALA A 81 -9.82 -4.10 19.26
C ALA A 81 -8.81 -3.48 18.30
N GLY A 82 -7.51 -3.54 18.61
CA GLY A 82 -6.46 -3.09 17.71
C GLY A 82 -6.32 -4.01 16.49
N GLY A 83 -6.40 -5.33 16.69
CA GLY A 83 -6.36 -6.34 15.65
C GLY A 83 -7.48 -6.15 14.61
N ALA A 84 -8.68 -5.79 15.03
CA ALA A 84 -9.80 -5.51 14.13
C ALA A 84 -9.47 -4.44 13.06
N ILE A 85 -8.59 -3.49 13.37
CA ILE A 85 -8.12 -2.47 12.41
C ILE A 85 -7.01 -3.04 11.55
N ILE A 86 -5.99 -3.69 12.15
CA ILE A 86 -4.82 -4.21 11.45
C ILE A 86 -5.21 -5.31 10.45
N ASP A 87 -6.05 -6.25 10.86
CA ASP A 87 -6.48 -7.38 10.03
C ASP A 87 -7.33 -6.94 8.83
N ASN A 88 -8.00 -5.80 8.96
CA ASN A 88 -8.83 -5.21 7.90
C ASN A 88 -8.18 -4.04 7.17
N MET A 89 -6.86 -3.88 7.30
CA MET A 89 -6.13 -2.79 6.64
C MET A 89 -6.37 -2.73 5.13
N SER A 90 -6.40 -3.88 4.46
CA SER A 90 -6.63 -3.97 3.02
C SER A 90 -7.96 -3.35 2.58
N ILE A 91 -9.02 -3.53 3.37
CA ILE A 91 -10.33 -2.89 3.15
C ILE A 91 -10.21 -1.37 3.35
N LEU A 92 -9.53 -0.94 4.40
CA LEU A 92 -9.33 0.49 4.69
C LEU A 92 -8.57 1.18 3.55
N PHE A 93 -7.56 0.50 2.97
CA PHE A 93 -6.84 1.00 1.80
C PHE A 93 -7.73 1.09 0.56
N ALA A 94 -8.58 0.08 0.29
CA ALA A 94 -9.50 0.11 -0.84
C ALA A 94 -10.47 1.30 -0.75
N VAL A 95 -11.07 1.50 0.41
CA VAL A 95 -12.01 2.59 0.70
C VAL A 95 -11.30 3.95 0.67
N GLY A 96 -10.16 4.07 1.35
CA GLY A 96 -9.41 5.32 1.47
C GLY A 96 -8.84 5.80 0.13
N VAL A 97 -8.29 4.89 -0.67
CA VAL A 97 -7.78 5.20 -2.01
C VAL A 97 -8.92 5.58 -2.96
N ALA A 98 -10.04 4.84 -2.94
CA ALA A 98 -11.21 5.17 -3.76
C ALA A 98 -11.72 6.59 -3.47
N LEU A 99 -11.86 6.93 -2.19
CA LEU A 99 -12.28 8.25 -1.75
C LEU A 99 -11.23 9.33 -2.12
N GLY A 100 -9.98 9.12 -1.78
CA GLY A 100 -8.91 10.11 -1.97
C GLY A 100 -8.56 10.37 -3.44
N MET A 101 -8.70 9.37 -4.31
CA MET A 101 -8.46 9.49 -5.77
C MET A 101 -9.71 9.95 -6.54
N SER A 102 -10.89 9.97 -5.94
CA SER A 102 -12.09 10.54 -6.55
C SER A 102 -12.01 12.06 -6.67
N LYS A 103 -12.80 12.65 -7.59
CA LYS A 103 -12.82 14.10 -7.81
C LYS A 103 -13.46 14.85 -6.65
N ASP A 104 -14.60 14.35 -6.17
CA ASP A 104 -15.47 15.05 -5.24
C ASP A 104 -15.37 14.51 -3.80
N LYS A 105 -14.55 13.45 -3.58
CA LYS A 105 -14.40 12.77 -2.29
C LYS A 105 -15.76 12.37 -1.66
N ASP A 106 -16.64 11.84 -2.48
CA ASP A 106 -17.99 11.48 -2.11
C ASP A 106 -18.07 10.06 -1.53
N GLY A 107 -19.00 9.83 -0.61
CA GLY A 107 -19.20 8.54 0.02
C GLY A 107 -19.51 7.38 -0.95
N SER A 108 -20.10 7.66 -2.12
CA SER A 108 -20.34 6.63 -3.14
C SER A 108 -19.03 6.10 -3.78
N ALA A 109 -17.96 6.92 -3.79
CA ALA A 109 -16.63 6.43 -4.17
C ALA A 109 -16.06 5.47 -3.12
N ALA A 110 -16.25 5.78 -1.84
CA ALA A 110 -15.85 4.92 -0.73
C ALA A 110 -16.59 3.56 -0.77
N LEU A 111 -17.92 3.61 -0.97
CA LEU A 111 -18.73 2.40 -1.14
C LEU A 111 -18.28 1.58 -2.35
N ALA A 112 -17.98 2.23 -3.48
CA ALA A 112 -17.46 1.55 -4.66
C ALA A 112 -16.10 0.88 -4.38
N GLY A 113 -15.23 1.49 -3.58
CA GLY A 113 -13.96 0.91 -3.12
C GLY A 113 -14.17 -0.35 -2.29
N LEU A 114 -15.12 -0.31 -1.36
CA LEU A 114 -15.50 -1.48 -0.57
C LEU A 114 -16.03 -2.60 -1.47
N VAL A 115 -16.98 -2.29 -2.36
CA VAL A 115 -17.54 -3.28 -3.31
C VAL A 115 -16.44 -3.87 -4.20
N ALA A 116 -15.52 -3.05 -4.71
CA ALA A 116 -14.40 -3.50 -5.51
C ALA A 116 -13.56 -4.55 -4.78
N PHE A 117 -13.21 -4.27 -3.54
CA PHE A 117 -12.40 -5.18 -2.72
C PHE A 117 -13.14 -6.48 -2.41
N LEU A 118 -14.42 -6.40 -2.03
CA LEU A 118 -15.23 -7.58 -1.74
C LEU A 118 -15.40 -8.49 -2.96
N VAL A 119 -15.59 -7.91 -4.15
CA VAL A 119 -15.71 -8.68 -5.41
C VAL A 119 -14.42 -9.44 -5.69
N VAL A 120 -13.26 -8.78 -5.70
CA VAL A 120 -12.00 -9.45 -6.05
C VAL A 120 -11.60 -10.50 -5.02
N THR A 121 -11.72 -10.20 -3.73
CA THR A 121 -11.34 -11.15 -2.67
C THR A 121 -12.27 -12.36 -2.62
N LYS A 122 -13.56 -12.18 -2.93
CA LYS A 122 -14.50 -13.31 -3.03
C LYS A 122 -14.24 -14.16 -4.27
N LEU A 123 -14.09 -13.53 -5.44
CA LEU A 123 -13.87 -14.25 -6.70
C LEU A 123 -12.55 -15.03 -6.71
N LEU A 124 -11.51 -14.48 -6.10
CA LEU A 124 -10.17 -15.07 -6.03
C LEU A 124 -9.88 -15.75 -4.66
N SER A 125 -10.90 -16.01 -3.84
CA SER A 125 -10.72 -16.84 -2.64
C SER A 125 -10.41 -18.27 -3.02
N THR A 126 -9.64 -18.97 -2.20
CA THR A 126 -9.28 -20.39 -2.42
C THR A 126 -10.50 -21.25 -2.74
N GLY A 127 -11.60 -21.10 -1.98
CA GLY A 127 -12.81 -21.87 -2.21
C GLY A 127 -13.50 -21.57 -3.54
N THR A 128 -13.55 -20.30 -3.98
CA THR A 128 -14.15 -19.95 -5.28
C THR A 128 -13.25 -20.40 -6.42
N VAL A 129 -11.93 -20.26 -6.29
CA VAL A 129 -10.97 -20.74 -7.31
C VAL A 129 -11.03 -22.26 -7.44
N ALA A 130 -11.14 -23.01 -6.33
CA ALA A 130 -11.35 -24.46 -6.35
C ALA A 130 -12.59 -24.86 -7.16
N GLN A 131 -13.70 -24.15 -6.95
CA GLN A 131 -14.94 -24.36 -7.71
C GLN A 131 -14.78 -24.04 -9.20
N LEU A 132 -14.11 -22.94 -9.53
CA LEU A 132 -13.92 -22.50 -10.92
C LEU A 132 -12.98 -23.43 -11.71
N THR A 133 -11.96 -23.96 -11.04
CA THR A 133 -10.96 -24.85 -11.65
C THR A 133 -11.30 -26.34 -11.51
N GLN A 134 -12.36 -26.67 -10.78
CA GLN A 134 -12.81 -28.06 -10.51
C GLN A 134 -11.72 -28.92 -9.86
N VAL A 135 -10.95 -28.33 -8.92
CA VAL A 135 -9.91 -29.01 -8.13
C VAL A 135 -10.23 -28.92 -6.64
N ASP A 136 -9.62 -29.78 -5.83
CA ASP A 136 -9.75 -29.70 -4.39
C ASP A 136 -9.09 -28.39 -3.85
N ALA A 137 -9.65 -27.87 -2.76
CA ALA A 137 -9.17 -26.60 -2.17
C ALA A 137 -7.69 -26.66 -1.77
N GLU A 138 -7.19 -27.83 -1.41
CA GLU A 138 -5.79 -28.09 -1.05
C GLU A 138 -4.84 -28.03 -2.26
N ALA A 139 -5.35 -28.30 -3.46
CA ALA A 139 -4.59 -28.24 -4.71
C ALA A 139 -4.56 -26.83 -5.32
N VAL A 140 -5.34 -25.88 -4.79
CA VAL A 140 -5.33 -24.48 -5.25
C VAL A 140 -4.02 -23.81 -4.84
N ASN A 141 -3.45 -23.02 -5.77
CA ASN A 141 -2.23 -22.26 -5.50
C ASN A 141 -2.38 -21.39 -4.22
N THR A 142 -1.42 -21.49 -3.32
CA THR A 142 -1.39 -20.79 -2.02
C THR A 142 -1.48 -19.26 -2.13
N ALA A 143 -1.10 -18.70 -3.29
CA ALA A 143 -1.24 -17.29 -3.59
C ALA A 143 -2.68 -16.77 -3.41
N PHE A 144 -3.69 -17.60 -3.72
CA PHE A 144 -5.09 -17.21 -3.57
C PHE A 144 -5.53 -17.12 -2.10
N GLY A 145 -4.89 -17.84 -1.20
CA GLY A 145 -5.07 -17.68 0.24
C GLY A 145 -4.54 -16.34 0.77
N LYS A 146 -3.70 -15.64 0.00
CA LYS A 146 -3.09 -14.34 0.34
C LYS A 146 -3.63 -13.19 -0.53
N ILE A 147 -4.79 -13.35 -1.17
CA ILE A 147 -5.39 -12.31 -2.02
C ILE A 147 -5.88 -11.09 -1.22
N SER A 148 -6.27 -11.28 0.04
CA SER A 148 -6.70 -10.19 0.92
C SER A 148 -5.48 -9.46 1.49
N ASN A 149 -4.94 -8.52 0.71
CA ASN A 149 -3.76 -7.74 1.09
C ASN A 149 -3.88 -6.28 0.64
N GLN A 150 -2.98 -5.42 1.13
CA GLN A 150 -3.03 -3.97 0.88
C GLN A 150 -2.80 -3.61 -0.59
N PHE A 151 -1.99 -4.37 -1.31
CA PHE A 151 -1.76 -4.16 -2.75
C PHE A 151 -3.07 -4.34 -3.55
N ILE A 152 -3.80 -5.41 -3.28
CA ILE A 152 -5.13 -5.64 -3.87
C ILE A 152 -6.12 -4.57 -3.42
N GLY A 153 -6.04 -4.11 -2.16
CA GLY A 153 -6.81 -2.98 -1.65
C GLY A 153 -6.56 -1.70 -2.45
N ILE A 154 -5.30 -1.36 -2.71
CA ILE A 154 -4.92 -0.19 -3.52
C ILE A 154 -5.45 -0.31 -4.96
N ILE A 155 -5.28 -1.47 -5.61
CA ILE A 155 -5.82 -1.71 -6.96
C ILE A 155 -7.34 -1.53 -6.98
N SER A 156 -8.04 -2.12 -6.02
CA SER A 156 -9.50 -2.00 -5.88
C SER A 156 -9.93 -0.53 -5.74
N GLY A 157 -9.23 0.22 -4.90
CA GLY A 157 -9.48 1.64 -4.70
C GLY A 157 -9.24 2.48 -5.95
N LEU A 158 -8.17 2.19 -6.71
CA LEU A 158 -7.85 2.87 -7.97
C LEU A 158 -8.91 2.60 -9.05
N VAL A 159 -9.35 1.35 -9.19
CA VAL A 159 -10.41 0.98 -10.13
C VAL A 159 -11.71 1.67 -9.75
N ALA A 160 -12.10 1.64 -8.48
CA ALA A 160 -13.31 2.29 -7.99
C ALA A 160 -13.26 3.82 -8.21
N ALA A 161 -12.14 4.47 -7.91
CA ALA A 161 -11.97 5.90 -8.18
C ALA A 161 -12.05 6.22 -9.68
N SER A 162 -11.51 5.37 -10.55
CA SER A 162 -11.60 5.51 -11.99
C SER A 162 -13.06 5.41 -12.48
N MET A 163 -13.79 4.43 -11.97
CA MET A 163 -15.23 4.28 -12.26
C MET A 163 -16.03 5.47 -11.73
N TYR A 164 -15.75 5.93 -10.53
CA TYR A 164 -16.38 7.13 -9.97
C TYR A 164 -16.16 8.35 -10.84
N ASN A 165 -14.91 8.64 -11.18
CA ASN A 165 -14.54 9.81 -11.97
C ASN A 165 -15.15 9.82 -13.39
N ARG A 166 -15.50 8.64 -13.91
CA ARG A 166 -16.09 8.48 -15.24
C ARG A 166 -17.61 8.44 -15.22
N PHE A 167 -18.24 7.78 -14.25
CA PHE A 167 -19.66 7.45 -14.28
C PHE A 167 -20.52 8.24 -13.30
N SER A 168 -19.96 8.98 -12.35
CA SER A 168 -20.71 9.71 -11.31
C SER A 168 -21.67 10.79 -11.84
N HIS A 169 -21.48 11.24 -13.07
CA HIS A 169 -22.30 12.27 -13.71
C HIS A 169 -23.19 11.73 -14.85
N VAL A 170 -23.13 10.43 -15.13
CA VAL A 170 -23.88 9.82 -16.24
C VAL A 170 -25.36 9.72 -15.86
N GLN A 171 -26.21 10.28 -16.72
CA GLN A 171 -27.65 10.15 -16.64
C GLN A 171 -28.11 9.02 -17.56
N LEU A 172 -28.87 8.07 -17.03
CA LEU A 172 -29.47 6.99 -17.80
C LEU A 172 -30.87 7.40 -18.32
N THR A 173 -31.44 6.56 -19.16
CA THR A 173 -32.81 6.75 -19.67
C THR A 173 -33.83 6.84 -18.52
N PRO A 174 -35.00 7.47 -18.70
CA PRO A 174 -36.01 7.61 -17.65
C PRO A 174 -36.37 6.32 -16.93
N ALA A 175 -36.42 5.20 -17.66
CA ALA A 175 -36.72 3.88 -17.08
C ALA A 175 -35.65 3.38 -16.10
N LEU A 176 -34.40 3.82 -16.26
CA LEU A 176 -33.25 3.45 -15.42
C LEU A 176 -32.75 4.62 -14.57
N SER A 177 -33.48 5.71 -14.49
CA SER A 177 -33.08 6.95 -13.83
C SER A 177 -32.71 6.76 -12.35
N PHE A 178 -33.32 5.78 -11.65
CA PHE A 178 -32.96 5.41 -10.30
C PHE A 178 -31.48 5.05 -10.13
N PHE A 179 -30.88 4.42 -11.13
CA PHE A 179 -29.47 3.99 -11.14
C PHE A 179 -28.52 5.07 -11.67
N SER A 180 -29.00 6.25 -12.01
CA SER A 180 -28.20 7.34 -12.60
C SER A 180 -27.21 7.97 -11.62
N GLY A 181 -26.16 8.57 -12.16
CA GLY A 181 -25.20 9.36 -11.42
C GLY A 181 -24.37 8.52 -10.43
N LYS A 182 -24.27 8.96 -9.19
CA LYS A 182 -23.45 8.33 -8.16
C LYS A 182 -23.87 6.89 -7.82
N ARG A 183 -25.15 6.55 -8.02
CA ARG A 183 -25.65 5.18 -7.81
C ARG A 183 -25.16 4.18 -8.85
N LEU A 184 -24.83 4.67 -10.04
CA LEU A 184 -24.27 3.85 -11.13
C LEU A 184 -22.84 3.38 -10.80
N VAL A 185 -22.11 4.13 -10.01
CA VAL A 185 -20.68 3.90 -9.75
C VAL A 185 -20.39 2.52 -9.16
N PRO A 186 -21.02 2.08 -8.03
CA PRO A 186 -20.77 0.75 -7.48
C PRO A 186 -21.11 -0.38 -8.48
N ILE A 187 -22.15 -0.19 -9.30
CA ILE A 187 -22.58 -1.16 -10.32
C ILE A 187 -21.48 -1.31 -11.38
N MET A 188 -21.02 -0.19 -11.97
CA MET A 188 -19.95 -0.20 -12.96
C MET A 188 -18.63 -0.71 -12.37
N THR A 189 -18.38 -0.42 -11.10
CA THR A 189 -17.21 -0.92 -10.38
C THR A 189 -17.26 -2.45 -10.24
N SER A 190 -18.41 -3.04 -9.93
CA SER A 190 -18.56 -4.48 -9.85
C SER A 190 -18.22 -5.16 -11.18
N PHE A 191 -18.76 -4.66 -12.31
CA PHE A 191 -18.41 -5.19 -13.64
C PHE A 191 -16.92 -5.03 -13.96
N ALA A 192 -16.34 -3.86 -13.67
CA ALA A 192 -14.91 -3.65 -13.88
C ALA A 192 -14.07 -4.61 -13.04
N MET A 193 -14.47 -4.88 -11.78
CA MET A 193 -13.74 -5.77 -10.89
C MET A 193 -13.86 -7.24 -11.28
N ILE A 194 -14.93 -7.68 -11.93
CA ILE A 194 -15.01 -9.01 -12.53
C ILE A 194 -13.90 -9.17 -13.59
N LEU A 195 -13.74 -8.18 -14.47
CA LEU A 195 -12.68 -8.21 -15.49
C LEU A 195 -11.28 -8.15 -14.86
N VAL A 196 -11.08 -7.29 -13.86
CA VAL A 196 -9.81 -7.18 -13.13
C VAL A 196 -9.50 -8.48 -12.40
N SER A 197 -10.50 -9.14 -11.79
CA SER A 197 -10.33 -10.44 -11.14
C SER A 197 -9.92 -11.53 -12.12
N ALA A 198 -10.50 -11.54 -13.33
CA ALA A 198 -10.08 -12.46 -14.39
C ALA A 198 -8.61 -12.28 -14.80
N VAL A 199 -8.14 -11.04 -14.87
CA VAL A 199 -6.72 -10.74 -15.14
C VAL A 199 -5.84 -11.15 -13.95
N LEU A 200 -6.24 -10.82 -12.72
CA LEU A 200 -5.50 -11.16 -11.50
C LEU A 200 -5.46 -12.67 -11.25
N PHE A 201 -6.44 -13.43 -11.71
CA PHE A 201 -6.41 -14.89 -11.62
C PHE A 201 -5.13 -15.50 -12.22
N PHE A 202 -4.63 -14.92 -13.31
CA PHE A 202 -3.39 -15.38 -13.96
C PHE A 202 -2.15 -14.67 -13.44
N ILE A 203 -2.25 -13.38 -13.13
CA ILE A 203 -1.08 -12.55 -12.76
C ILE A 203 -0.71 -12.73 -11.29
N TRP A 204 -1.68 -12.82 -10.40
CA TRP A 204 -1.43 -12.83 -8.95
C TRP A 204 -0.55 -14.01 -8.49
N PRO A 205 -0.78 -15.26 -8.93
CA PRO A 205 0.11 -16.37 -8.57
C PRO A 205 1.56 -16.15 -8.99
N VAL A 206 1.78 -15.55 -10.16
CA VAL A 206 3.15 -15.24 -10.66
C VAL A 206 3.82 -14.17 -9.78
N VAL A 207 3.10 -13.10 -9.45
CA VAL A 207 3.61 -12.03 -8.58
C VAL A 207 3.93 -12.58 -7.20
N TYR A 208 3.01 -13.34 -6.61
CA TYR A 208 3.19 -13.92 -5.28
C TYR A 208 4.35 -14.92 -5.25
N SER A 209 4.42 -15.84 -6.21
CA SER A 209 5.52 -16.81 -6.30
C SER A 209 6.88 -16.11 -6.51
N GLY A 210 6.91 -15.04 -7.28
CA GLY A 210 8.11 -14.22 -7.44
C GLY A 210 8.55 -13.57 -6.12
N LEU A 211 7.62 -13.06 -5.31
CA LEU A 211 7.93 -12.51 -3.99
C LEU A 211 8.44 -13.58 -3.01
N VAL A 212 7.82 -14.76 -3.02
CA VAL A 212 8.25 -15.90 -2.19
C VAL A 212 9.64 -16.36 -2.61
N ALA A 213 9.88 -16.57 -3.91
CA ALA A 213 11.20 -16.98 -4.42
C ALA A 213 12.30 -15.94 -4.08
N PHE A 214 12.00 -14.66 -4.23
CA PHE A 214 12.89 -13.58 -3.81
C PHE A 214 13.17 -13.66 -2.30
N GLY A 215 12.11 -13.81 -1.47
CA GLY A 215 12.24 -13.93 -0.02
C GLY A 215 13.11 -15.12 0.39
N THR A 216 12.87 -16.30 -0.18
CA THR A 216 13.66 -17.50 0.08
C THR A 216 15.14 -17.29 -0.28
N SER A 217 15.40 -16.74 -1.48
CA SER A 217 16.76 -16.50 -1.94
C SER A 217 17.56 -15.56 -1.04
N ILE A 218 16.92 -14.51 -0.50
CA ILE A 218 17.63 -13.58 0.39
C ILE A 218 17.70 -14.06 1.83
N SER A 219 16.81 -14.95 2.27
CA SER A 219 16.85 -15.50 3.64
C SER A 219 18.12 -16.35 3.86
N GLU A 220 18.60 -17.03 2.83
CA GLU A 220 19.82 -17.82 2.86
C GLU A 220 21.10 -16.97 3.04
N LEU A 221 21.04 -15.67 2.73
CA LEU A 221 22.17 -14.73 2.86
C LEU A 221 22.40 -14.22 4.31
N GLY A 222 21.61 -14.66 5.28
CA GLY A 222 21.76 -14.30 6.67
C GLY A 222 21.65 -12.79 6.93
N ALA A 223 22.65 -12.16 7.55
CA ALA A 223 22.64 -10.73 7.87
C ALA A 223 22.60 -9.82 6.61
N VAL A 224 23.28 -10.22 5.55
CA VAL A 224 23.24 -9.51 4.25
C VAL A 224 21.84 -9.56 3.67
N GLY A 225 21.17 -10.72 3.75
CA GLY A 225 19.79 -10.89 3.34
C GLY A 225 18.82 -9.99 4.12
N ALA A 226 19.01 -9.86 5.43
CA ALA A 226 18.23 -8.93 6.25
C ALA A 226 18.41 -7.46 5.79
N GLY A 227 19.64 -7.07 5.42
CA GLY A 227 19.91 -5.74 4.83
C GLY A 227 19.21 -5.52 3.49
N ILE A 228 19.25 -6.51 2.60
CA ILE A 228 18.56 -6.49 1.31
C ILE A 228 17.05 -6.42 1.51
N TYR A 229 16.50 -7.23 2.40
CA TYR A 229 15.10 -7.18 2.79
C TYR A 229 14.69 -5.78 3.29
N GLY A 230 15.47 -5.20 4.23
CA GLY A 230 15.19 -3.88 4.77
C GLY A 230 15.17 -2.79 3.70
N PHE A 231 16.11 -2.85 2.73
CA PHE A 231 16.14 -1.93 1.59
C PHE A 231 14.89 -2.04 0.72
N PHE A 232 14.55 -3.25 0.26
CA PHE A 232 13.38 -3.45 -0.58
C PHE A 232 12.07 -3.22 0.16
N ASN A 233 12.00 -3.55 1.43
CA ASN A 233 10.85 -3.25 2.27
C ASN A 233 10.56 -1.75 2.26
N ARG A 234 11.56 -0.90 2.52
CA ARG A 234 11.40 0.56 2.51
C ARG A 234 11.08 1.12 1.12
N LEU A 235 11.72 0.58 0.07
CA LEU A 235 11.44 0.98 -1.31
C LEU A 235 9.99 0.67 -1.73
N LEU A 236 9.41 -0.41 -1.22
CA LEU A 236 8.07 -0.87 -1.57
C LEU A 236 6.93 -0.25 -0.73
N ILE A 237 7.23 0.47 0.35
CA ILE A 237 6.22 1.12 1.19
C ILE A 237 5.23 1.96 0.38
N PRO A 238 5.66 2.82 -0.58
CA PRO A 238 4.73 3.65 -1.34
C PRO A 238 3.73 2.87 -2.21
N THR A 239 4.04 1.61 -2.53
CA THR A 239 3.17 0.74 -3.34
C THR A 239 2.29 -0.18 -2.49
N GLY A 240 2.56 -0.28 -1.19
CA GLY A 240 1.93 -1.25 -0.29
C GLY A 240 2.45 -2.69 -0.45
N LEU A 241 3.39 -2.96 -1.37
CA LEU A 241 3.96 -4.29 -1.59
C LEU A 241 4.91 -4.73 -0.46
N HIS A 242 5.39 -3.80 0.38
CA HIS A 242 6.16 -4.15 1.57
C HIS A 242 5.40 -5.11 2.51
N HIS A 243 4.08 -5.02 2.60
CA HIS A 243 3.28 -5.98 3.35
C HIS A 243 3.33 -7.39 2.76
N ALA A 244 3.46 -7.52 1.44
CA ALA A 244 3.66 -8.82 0.81
C ALA A 244 5.04 -9.40 1.15
N LEU A 245 6.10 -8.58 1.20
CA LEU A 245 7.40 -9.00 1.72
C LEU A 245 7.33 -9.34 3.20
N ASN A 246 6.63 -8.55 4.02
CA ASN A 246 6.45 -8.84 5.43
C ASN A 246 5.76 -10.20 5.64
N SER A 247 4.79 -10.56 4.80
CA SER A 247 4.13 -11.86 4.90
C SER A 247 5.09 -13.04 4.70
N VAL A 248 6.15 -12.82 3.93
CA VAL A 248 7.19 -13.83 3.68
C VAL A 248 8.11 -14.00 4.88
N PHE A 249 8.58 -12.89 5.49
CA PHE A 249 9.61 -12.92 6.53
C PHE A 249 9.06 -12.89 7.96
N TRP A 250 8.00 -12.12 8.18
CA TRP A 250 7.44 -11.93 9.53
C TRP A 250 6.45 -13.02 9.90
N PHE A 251 5.73 -13.55 8.92
CA PHE A 251 4.74 -14.58 9.09
C PHE A 251 5.23 -15.92 8.50
N ASP A 252 4.34 -16.86 8.32
CA ASP A 252 4.68 -18.24 8.05
C ASP A 252 4.67 -18.63 6.55
N ALA A 253 4.92 -17.69 5.65
CA ALA A 253 4.86 -17.99 4.22
C ALA A 253 6.02 -18.86 3.71
N ILE A 254 7.17 -18.83 4.40
CA ILE A 254 8.37 -19.65 4.09
C ILE A 254 8.99 -20.23 5.37
N ASP A 255 8.16 -20.57 6.36
CA ASP A 255 8.54 -21.18 7.65
C ASP A 255 9.53 -20.37 8.52
N ILE A 256 9.67 -19.04 8.27
CA ILE A 256 10.50 -18.17 9.10
C ILE A 256 9.75 -17.73 10.35
N ASN A 257 8.50 -17.27 10.18
CA ASN A 257 7.61 -16.77 11.25
C ASN A 257 8.33 -15.92 12.31
N ASP A 258 9.10 -14.94 11.88
CA ASP A 258 10.06 -14.20 12.72
C ASP A 258 9.37 -13.47 13.88
N ILE A 259 8.17 -12.91 13.63
CA ILE A 259 7.35 -12.28 14.68
C ILE A 259 6.86 -13.30 15.71
N GLY A 260 6.24 -14.39 15.25
CA GLY A 260 5.69 -15.40 16.12
C GLY A 260 6.75 -16.03 17.01
N ASN A 261 7.89 -16.41 16.45
CA ASN A 261 9.01 -17.00 17.17
C ASN A 261 9.65 -16.02 18.17
N PHE A 262 9.74 -14.73 17.80
CA PHE A 262 10.25 -13.70 18.71
C PHE A 262 9.34 -13.54 19.93
N TRP A 263 8.05 -13.37 19.75
CA TRP A 263 7.09 -13.19 20.86
C TRP A 263 6.90 -14.46 21.70
N ALA A 264 6.92 -15.62 21.06
CA ALA A 264 6.83 -16.91 21.77
C ALA A 264 8.12 -17.28 22.52
N SER A 265 9.21 -16.50 22.35
CA SER A 265 10.53 -16.81 22.92
C SER A 265 11.06 -18.20 22.51
N THR A 266 10.63 -18.70 21.35
CA THR A 266 11.02 -20.02 20.80
C THR A 266 12.14 -19.92 19.79
N GLY A 267 12.58 -18.72 19.46
CA GLY A 267 13.57 -18.48 18.42
C GLY A 267 15.02 -18.66 18.88
N THR A 268 15.93 -18.60 17.89
CA THR A 268 17.38 -18.66 18.14
C THR A 268 17.93 -17.26 18.38
N PRO A 269 18.62 -17.00 19.51
CA PRO A 269 19.26 -15.70 19.78
C PRO A 269 20.19 -15.28 18.64
N GLY A 270 20.10 -14.02 18.21
CA GLY A 270 20.89 -13.46 17.09
C GLY A 270 20.42 -13.85 15.69
N ILE A 271 19.41 -14.70 15.55
CA ILE A 271 18.78 -15.08 14.30
C ILE A 271 17.34 -14.59 14.25
N THR A 272 16.52 -15.00 15.20
CA THR A 272 15.11 -14.61 15.28
C THR A 272 14.99 -13.13 15.61
N GLY A 273 14.08 -12.43 14.94
CA GLY A 273 13.89 -10.98 15.04
C GLY A 273 14.78 -10.16 14.08
N ARG A 274 15.70 -10.77 13.32
CA ARG A 274 16.65 -10.05 12.45
C ARG A 274 15.97 -9.22 11.35
N TYR A 275 14.82 -9.66 10.89
CA TYR A 275 14.03 -8.94 9.86
C TYR A 275 13.21 -7.79 10.45
N GLN A 276 13.19 -7.59 11.75
CA GLN A 276 12.46 -6.53 12.43
C GLN A 276 13.37 -5.62 13.24
N ALA A 277 14.39 -6.17 13.91
CA ALA A 277 15.22 -5.45 14.86
C ALA A 277 15.83 -4.16 14.30
N GLY A 278 16.23 -4.15 13.02
CA GLY A 278 16.79 -2.98 12.35
C GLY A 278 15.78 -1.84 12.13
N PHE A 279 14.49 -2.11 12.19
CA PHE A 279 13.48 -1.07 12.02
C PHE A 279 13.29 -0.22 13.28
N PHE A 280 13.49 -0.77 14.48
CA PHE A 280 13.30 -0.04 15.73
C PHE A 280 14.18 1.22 15.83
N PRO A 281 15.51 1.19 15.59
CA PRO A 281 16.32 2.40 15.59
C PRO A 281 15.87 3.43 14.56
N VAL A 282 15.41 2.97 13.40
CA VAL A 282 14.92 3.88 12.33
C VAL A 282 13.59 4.50 12.73
N MET A 283 12.63 3.71 13.22
CA MET A 283 11.30 4.19 13.62
C MET A 283 11.37 5.14 14.83
N MET A 284 12.17 4.79 15.84
CA MET A 284 12.20 5.54 17.11
C MET A 284 13.12 6.76 17.06
N PHE A 285 14.20 6.73 16.27
CA PHE A 285 15.19 7.81 16.27
C PHE A 285 15.46 8.39 14.90
N GLY A 286 15.64 7.56 13.87
CA GLY A 286 15.98 8.01 12.51
C GLY A 286 14.91 8.91 11.90
N LEU A 287 13.64 8.48 11.91
CA LEU A 287 12.54 9.26 11.35
C LEU A 287 12.20 10.51 12.17
N PRO A 288 12.15 10.49 13.52
CA PRO A 288 12.05 11.72 14.32
C PRO A 288 13.18 12.70 14.06
N ALA A 289 14.42 12.22 13.90
CA ALA A 289 15.55 13.09 13.52
C ALA A 289 15.38 13.67 12.12
N ALA A 290 14.88 12.90 11.14
CA ALA A 290 14.54 13.39 9.82
C ALA A 290 13.42 14.45 9.86
N ALA A 291 12.39 14.25 10.71
CA ALA A 291 11.35 15.26 10.94
C ALA A 291 11.93 16.56 11.48
N LEU A 292 12.85 16.48 12.42
CA LEU A 292 13.54 17.64 12.98
C LEU A 292 14.37 18.38 11.91
N ALA A 293 15.11 17.64 11.07
CA ALA A 293 15.86 18.21 9.96
C ALA A 293 14.95 18.93 8.95
N MET A 294 13.83 18.31 8.58
CA MET A 294 12.82 18.92 7.71
C MET A 294 12.21 20.19 8.32
N TYR A 295 11.97 20.19 9.63
CA TYR A 295 11.49 21.37 10.35
C TYR A 295 12.51 22.51 10.30
N HIS A 296 13.79 22.23 10.54
CA HIS A 296 14.84 23.26 10.50
C HIS A 296 15.03 23.85 9.11
N THR A 297 14.90 23.06 8.05
CA THR A 297 15.04 23.50 6.66
C THR A 297 13.76 24.08 6.06
N ALA A 298 12.63 24.01 6.77
CA ALA A 298 11.36 24.53 6.30
C ALA A 298 11.39 26.06 6.16
N LYS A 299 10.74 26.58 5.11
CA LYS A 299 10.58 28.02 4.87
C LYS A 299 9.79 28.66 6.01
N ASP A 300 10.23 29.81 6.51
CA ASP A 300 9.64 30.46 7.70
C ASP A 300 8.14 30.66 7.63
N LYS A 301 7.61 31.06 6.47
CA LYS A 301 6.16 31.24 6.25
C LYS A 301 5.33 29.97 6.45
N LYS A 302 5.93 28.78 6.33
CA LYS A 302 5.25 27.48 6.45
C LYS A 302 5.73 26.65 7.64
N LYS A 303 6.72 27.12 8.36
CA LYS A 303 7.41 26.40 9.43
C LYS A 303 6.45 25.94 10.54
N LYS A 304 5.50 26.77 10.93
CA LYS A 304 4.50 26.44 11.96
C LYS A 304 3.59 25.29 11.53
N VAL A 305 3.09 25.30 10.28
CA VAL A 305 2.23 24.26 9.74
C VAL A 305 3.01 22.95 9.52
N ALA A 306 4.21 23.06 8.94
CA ALA A 306 5.12 21.92 8.76
C ALA A 306 5.49 21.29 10.10
N GLY A 307 5.79 22.12 11.12
CA GLY A 307 6.14 21.63 12.46
C GLY A 307 5.06 20.78 13.11
N GLY A 308 3.79 21.18 13.00
CA GLY A 308 2.67 20.38 13.54
C GLY A 308 2.54 19.01 12.86
N LEU A 309 2.63 18.98 11.52
CA LEU A 309 2.54 17.73 10.75
C LEU A 309 3.75 16.82 11.03
N LEU A 310 4.97 17.38 11.04
CA LEU A 310 6.19 16.62 11.28
C LEU A 310 6.25 16.09 12.71
N LEU A 311 5.80 16.87 13.70
CA LEU A 311 5.73 16.42 15.08
C LEU A 311 4.75 15.25 15.23
N ALA A 312 3.55 15.36 14.65
CA ALA A 312 2.57 14.27 14.69
C ALA A 312 3.12 12.98 14.05
N ALA A 313 3.78 13.09 12.89
CA ALA A 313 4.41 11.97 12.22
C ALA A 313 5.57 11.37 13.02
N ALA A 314 6.41 12.20 13.66
CA ALA A 314 7.51 11.76 14.53
C ALA A 314 6.99 11.03 15.78
N VAL A 315 5.96 11.56 16.43
CA VAL A 315 5.32 10.94 17.59
C VAL A 315 4.69 9.60 17.20
N SER A 316 3.98 9.54 16.07
CA SER A 316 3.43 8.28 15.53
C SER A 316 4.53 7.26 15.30
N SER A 317 5.61 7.63 14.60
CA SER A 317 6.73 6.74 14.33
C SER A 317 7.38 6.22 15.62
N PHE A 318 7.63 7.11 16.60
CA PHE A 318 8.32 6.75 17.85
C PHE A 318 7.50 5.81 18.73
N PHE A 319 6.22 6.13 18.98
CA PHE A 319 5.40 5.39 19.95
C PHE A 319 4.66 4.19 19.35
N THR A 320 4.31 4.24 18.08
CA THR A 320 3.46 3.21 17.46
C THR A 320 4.16 2.44 16.34
N GLY A 321 5.35 2.88 15.91
CA GLY A 321 6.05 2.27 14.77
C GLY A 321 5.40 2.54 13.40
N VAL A 322 4.35 3.37 13.34
CA VAL A 322 3.70 3.75 12.07
C VAL A 322 4.52 4.85 11.40
N THR A 323 5.26 4.47 10.36
CA THR A 323 6.25 5.33 9.68
C THR A 323 5.72 5.97 8.41
N GLU A 324 4.65 5.44 7.86
CA GLU A 324 4.08 5.81 6.56
C GLU A 324 3.73 7.31 6.44
N PRO A 325 3.23 8.01 7.47
CA PRO A 325 2.96 9.45 7.35
C PRO A 325 4.20 10.27 7.00
N MET A 326 5.36 9.86 7.55
CA MET A 326 6.65 10.50 7.25
C MET A 326 7.18 10.06 5.89
N GLU A 327 7.19 8.76 5.63
CA GLU A 327 7.75 8.18 4.41
C GLU A 327 6.98 8.61 3.17
N PHE A 328 5.67 8.63 3.21
CA PHE A 328 4.86 9.15 2.09
C PHE A 328 5.11 10.64 1.85
N ALA A 329 5.34 11.42 2.91
CA ALA A 329 5.61 12.85 2.76
C ALA A 329 6.86 13.09 1.92
N PHE A 330 7.99 12.46 2.24
CA PHE A 330 9.22 12.73 1.47
C PHE A 330 9.29 11.98 0.15
N VAL A 331 8.84 10.72 0.07
CA VAL A 331 8.89 9.94 -1.17
C VAL A 331 8.05 10.57 -2.28
N PHE A 332 6.87 11.09 -1.95
CA PHE A 332 6.00 11.70 -2.97
C PHE A 332 6.24 13.19 -3.20
N LEU A 333 6.78 13.92 -2.21
CA LEU A 333 7.03 15.34 -2.35
C LEU A 333 8.43 15.66 -2.87
N ALA A 334 9.42 14.85 -2.51
CA ALA A 334 10.82 15.05 -2.85
C ALA A 334 11.53 13.71 -3.11
N PRO A 335 11.21 13.00 -4.23
CA PRO A 335 11.70 11.65 -4.50
C PRO A 335 13.16 11.58 -4.97
N GLY A 336 13.89 12.71 -4.98
CA GLY A 336 15.26 12.81 -5.46
C GLY A 336 16.37 12.62 -4.43
#